data_33623998181ffd81bc6d1ae1a35f856e
#
_entry.id   33623998181ffd81bc6d1ae1a35f856e
#
_cell.length_a   1.000
_cell.length_b   1.000
_cell.length_c   1.000
_cell.angle_alpha   90.00
_cell.angle_beta   90.00
_cell.angle_gamma   90.00
#
_symmetry.space_group_name_H-M   'P 1'
#
loop_
_entity.id
_entity.type
_entity.pdbx_description
1 polymer ?
#
loop_
_entity_poly.entity_id
_entity_poly.type
_entity_poly.pdbx_seq_one_letter_code
_entity_poly.pdbx_strand_id
1 'polypeptide(L)'
;MKANLINIPSGAQIGVRYKVNLSGTGWLDWKADGVENGGASAEKPLEAIAMELTGSSAASYDLYYKVYQNGSWTDWAVNGATAGTEGAGLRVDGIKASITAKDAGAPAETASSTVDPSKPMIALTFDDGPRASVTNRILDSLSQYGGRATFFMVGTQCSTQRGCDPPYGSPGL
;
A
#
# COMPACT_ATOMS: atom_id res chain seq x y z
N MET A 1 12.83 -0.18 -2.00
CA MET A 1 11.53 -0.24 -1.29
C MET A 1 11.72 0.21 0.15
N LYS A 2 10.76 0.95 0.71
CA LYS A 2 10.66 1.26 2.15
C LYS A 2 9.22 1.02 2.58
N ALA A 3 9.03 0.42 3.75
CA ALA A 3 7.71 0.25 4.34
C ALA A 3 7.77 0.54 5.84
N ASN A 4 6.73 1.18 6.38
CA ASN A 4 6.59 1.46 7.79
C ASN A 4 5.10 1.40 8.16
N LEU A 5 4.81 1.04 9.39
CA LEU A 5 3.45 1.09 9.92
C LEU A 5 3.20 2.49 10.52
N ILE A 6 2.00 3.00 10.27
CA ILE A 6 1.51 4.25 10.85
C ILE A 6 0.17 3.97 11.55
N ASN A 7 -0.26 4.87 12.42
CA ASN A 7 -1.54 4.75 13.15
C ASN A 7 -1.67 3.42 13.93
N ILE A 8 -0.57 2.97 14.52
CA ILE A 8 -0.57 1.75 15.34
C ILE A 8 -1.48 1.99 16.55
N PRO A 9 -2.39 1.06 16.88
CA PRO A 9 -3.24 1.18 18.06
C PRO A 9 -2.42 1.37 19.34
N SER A 10 -2.90 2.23 20.24
CA SER A 10 -2.23 2.48 21.51
C SER A 10 -1.99 1.17 22.28
N GLY A 11 -0.76 0.94 22.70
CA GLY A 11 -0.35 -0.27 23.41
C GLY A 11 0.02 -1.47 22.52
N ALA A 12 -0.23 -1.43 21.21
CA ALA A 12 0.21 -2.49 20.31
C ALA A 12 1.72 -2.37 20.01
N GLN A 13 2.43 -3.47 20.19
CA GLN A 13 3.84 -3.63 19.85
C GLN A 13 3.93 -4.36 18.50
N ILE A 14 3.89 -3.60 17.42
CA ILE A 14 3.87 -4.16 16.06
C ILE A 14 4.75 -3.33 15.14
N GLY A 15 5.55 -3.99 14.33
CA GLY A 15 6.39 -3.43 13.27
C GLY A 15 6.22 -4.23 11.99
N VAL A 16 6.94 -3.87 10.95
CA VAL A 16 6.95 -4.58 9.66
C VAL A 16 8.37 -4.82 9.20
N ARG A 17 8.68 -6.04 8.77
CA ARG A 17 9.90 -6.32 8.03
C ARG A 17 9.60 -6.81 6.62
N TYR A 18 10.51 -6.58 5.73
CA TYR A 18 10.36 -6.89 4.31
C TYR A 18 11.69 -7.18 3.64
N LYS A 19 11.64 -8.00 2.62
CA LYS A 19 12.74 -8.24 1.70
C LYS A 19 12.27 -8.12 0.26
N VAL A 20 13.21 -7.87 -0.63
CA VAL A 20 12.94 -7.68 -2.06
C VAL A 20 13.81 -8.63 -2.87
N ASN A 21 13.27 -9.11 -3.97
CA ASN A 21 14.00 -9.83 -5.01
C ASN A 21 14.29 -8.88 -6.16
N LEU A 22 15.55 -8.76 -6.54
CA LEU A 22 15.99 -7.94 -7.65
C LEU A 22 16.44 -8.82 -8.82
N SER A 23 16.06 -8.43 -10.02
CA SER A 23 16.45 -9.12 -11.25
C SER A 23 17.96 -9.33 -11.32
N GLY A 24 18.39 -10.55 -11.61
CA GLY A 24 19.79 -10.92 -11.72
C GLY A 24 20.60 -10.87 -10.41
N THR A 25 19.99 -10.51 -9.28
CA THR A 25 20.64 -10.49 -7.96
C THR A 25 20.01 -11.49 -7.00
N GLY A 26 18.67 -11.69 -7.08
CA GLY A 26 17.92 -12.52 -6.16
C GLY A 26 17.47 -11.76 -4.92
N TRP A 27 17.13 -12.51 -3.86
CA TRP A 27 16.65 -11.95 -2.61
C TRP A 27 17.73 -11.22 -1.83
N LEU A 28 17.40 -10.00 -1.39
CA LEU A 28 18.21 -9.26 -0.41
C LEU A 28 17.77 -9.62 1.02
N ASP A 29 18.63 -9.26 1.98
CA ASP A 29 18.33 -9.47 3.40
C ASP A 29 17.09 -8.70 3.85
N TRP A 30 16.44 -9.19 4.93
CA TRP A 30 15.34 -8.52 5.56
C TRP A 30 15.74 -7.14 6.10
N LYS A 31 14.89 -6.15 5.86
CA LYS A 31 14.93 -4.80 6.47
C LYS A 31 13.62 -4.56 7.20
N ALA A 32 13.62 -3.61 8.14
CA ALA A 32 12.46 -3.32 8.96
C ALA A 32 12.18 -1.81 9.05
N ASP A 33 10.95 -1.48 9.35
CA ASP A 33 10.49 -0.19 9.88
C ASP A 33 11.12 1.04 9.19
N GLY A 34 10.92 1.15 7.89
CA GLY A 34 11.35 2.28 7.06
C GLY A 34 12.81 2.25 6.58
N VAL A 35 13.59 1.22 6.91
CA VAL A 35 14.94 1.05 6.37
C VAL A 35 14.86 0.67 4.89
N GLU A 36 15.63 1.36 4.04
CA GLU A 36 15.63 1.09 2.60
C GLU A 36 16.12 -0.32 2.27
N ASN A 37 15.39 -1.02 1.40
CA ASN A 37 15.75 -2.32 0.87
C ASN A 37 15.72 -2.27 -0.67
N GLY A 38 16.82 -2.64 -1.30
CA GLY A 38 17.02 -2.46 -2.73
C GLY A 38 17.18 -0.98 -3.11
N GLY A 39 18.13 -0.68 -3.97
CA GLY A 39 18.30 0.67 -4.54
C GLY A 39 17.37 0.91 -5.73
N ALA A 40 17.19 2.17 -6.09
CA ALA A 40 16.57 2.55 -7.36
C ALA A 40 17.59 2.32 -8.48
N SER A 41 17.52 1.18 -9.16
CA SER A 41 18.30 0.91 -10.39
C SER A 41 17.36 0.41 -11.47
N ALA A 42 17.34 1.11 -12.60
CA ALA A 42 16.58 0.67 -13.77
C ALA A 42 17.13 -0.65 -14.35
N GLU A 43 18.39 -0.96 -14.08
CA GLU A 43 19.06 -2.16 -14.56
C GLU A 43 18.72 -3.42 -13.76
N LYS A 44 18.23 -3.24 -12.53
CA LYS A 44 17.85 -4.34 -11.63
C LYS A 44 16.45 -4.09 -11.06
N PRO A 45 15.41 -4.29 -11.87
CA PRO A 45 14.04 -4.08 -11.39
C PRO A 45 13.73 -5.03 -10.24
N LEU A 46 12.86 -4.55 -9.35
CA LEU A 46 12.26 -5.35 -8.30
C LEU A 46 11.24 -6.30 -8.93
N GLU A 47 11.40 -7.60 -8.70
CA GLU A 47 10.58 -8.65 -9.30
C GLU A 47 9.61 -9.29 -8.29
N ALA A 48 9.99 -9.35 -7.02
CA ALA A 48 9.14 -9.91 -5.99
C ALA A 48 9.44 -9.28 -4.62
N ILE A 49 8.47 -9.37 -3.72
CA ILE A 49 8.58 -8.93 -2.33
C ILE A 49 8.11 -10.03 -1.38
N ALA A 50 8.61 -9.99 -0.16
CA ALA A 50 8.04 -10.70 0.97
C ALA A 50 7.99 -9.75 2.17
N MET A 51 6.87 -9.78 2.91
CA MET A 51 6.61 -8.89 4.04
C MET A 51 5.99 -9.67 5.19
N GLU A 52 6.34 -9.33 6.41
CA GLU A 52 5.70 -9.89 7.60
C GLU A 52 5.69 -8.89 8.77
N LEU A 53 4.79 -9.09 9.69
CA LEU A 53 4.70 -8.30 10.90
C LEU A 53 5.71 -8.79 11.94
N THR A 54 6.19 -7.86 12.77
CA THR A 54 7.13 -8.10 13.87
C THR A 54 6.58 -7.55 15.19
N GLY A 55 7.17 -7.93 16.31
CA GLY A 55 6.75 -7.47 17.64
C GLY A 55 5.76 -8.41 18.32
N SER A 56 5.53 -8.20 19.60
CA SER A 56 4.73 -9.11 20.46
C SER A 56 3.25 -9.16 20.09
N SER A 57 2.72 -8.13 19.43
CA SER A 57 1.33 -8.09 18.95
C SER A 57 1.15 -8.67 17.55
N ALA A 58 2.23 -9.02 16.83
CA ALA A 58 2.16 -9.50 15.45
C ALA A 58 1.29 -10.75 15.28
N ALA A 59 1.30 -11.65 16.28
CA ALA A 59 0.53 -12.89 16.26
C ALA A 59 -1.01 -12.68 16.23
N SER A 60 -1.49 -11.48 16.54
CA SER A 60 -2.92 -11.13 16.51
C SER A 60 -3.41 -10.64 15.16
N TYR A 61 -2.53 -10.57 14.16
CA TYR A 61 -2.83 -10.00 12.86
C TYR A 61 -2.26 -10.85 11.73
N ASP A 62 -2.84 -10.68 10.54
CA ASP A 62 -2.29 -11.16 9.28
C ASP A 62 -1.96 -9.96 8.37
N LEU A 63 -0.79 -10.00 7.73
CA LEU A 63 -0.38 -9.05 6.73
C LEU A 63 -0.57 -9.65 5.34
N TYR A 64 -1.58 -9.20 4.63
CA TYR A 64 -1.81 -9.52 3.22
C TYR A 64 -1.15 -8.49 2.33
N TYR A 65 -0.54 -8.92 1.24
CA TYR A 65 0.01 -8.03 0.23
C TYR A 65 0.04 -8.69 -1.14
N LYS A 66 0.02 -7.87 -2.17
CA LYS A 66 0.13 -8.30 -3.57
C LYS A 66 0.82 -7.23 -4.39
N VAL A 67 1.32 -7.61 -5.55
CA VAL A 67 2.01 -6.72 -6.46
C VAL A 67 1.28 -6.58 -7.79
N TYR A 68 1.42 -5.42 -8.42
CA TYR A 68 1.02 -5.19 -9.80
C TYR A 68 2.22 -5.45 -10.69
N GLN A 69 2.08 -6.40 -11.61
CA GLN A 69 3.16 -6.89 -12.44
C GLN A 69 2.58 -7.38 -13.77
N ASN A 70 3.25 -7.06 -14.88
CA ASN A 70 2.81 -7.50 -16.21
C ASN A 70 1.33 -7.17 -16.50
N GLY A 71 0.88 -5.96 -16.13
CA GLY A 71 -0.47 -5.48 -16.42
C GLY A 71 -1.59 -6.00 -15.52
N SER A 72 -1.28 -6.76 -14.45
CA SER A 72 -2.28 -7.31 -13.54
C SER A 72 -1.80 -7.37 -12.09
N TRP A 73 -2.76 -7.43 -11.16
CA TRP A 73 -2.45 -7.75 -9.76
C TRP A 73 -2.27 -9.25 -9.60
N THR A 74 -1.25 -9.66 -8.84
CA THR A 74 -1.10 -11.06 -8.38
C THR A 74 -2.17 -11.41 -7.36
N ASP A 75 -2.28 -12.68 -7.01
CA ASP A 75 -3.03 -13.10 -5.83
C ASP A 75 -2.42 -12.54 -4.55
N TRP A 76 -3.22 -12.53 -3.46
CA TRP A 76 -2.75 -12.13 -2.15
C TRP A 76 -1.72 -13.12 -1.60
N ALA A 77 -0.54 -12.62 -1.28
CA ALA A 77 0.42 -13.29 -0.41
C ALA A 77 0.17 -12.88 1.05
N VAL A 78 0.57 -13.71 2.00
CA VAL A 78 0.36 -13.48 3.43
C VAL A 78 1.60 -13.84 4.24
N ASN A 79 1.92 -13.03 5.25
CA ASN A 79 2.89 -13.33 6.32
C ASN A 79 4.21 -13.95 5.82
N GLY A 80 4.94 -13.25 4.99
CA GLY A 80 6.26 -13.69 4.50
C GLY A 80 6.22 -14.49 3.20
N ALA A 81 5.06 -14.85 2.66
CA ALA A 81 4.94 -15.49 1.36
C ALA A 81 5.41 -14.54 0.23
N THR A 82 5.90 -15.10 -0.86
CA THR A 82 6.34 -14.31 -2.03
C THR A 82 5.15 -13.72 -2.78
N ALA A 83 5.19 -12.42 -3.06
CA ALA A 83 4.34 -11.75 -4.03
C ALA A 83 5.20 -11.27 -5.21
N GLY A 84 4.84 -11.63 -6.42
CA GLY A 84 5.59 -11.38 -7.65
C GLY A 84 6.21 -12.65 -8.23
N THR A 85 7.01 -12.51 -9.28
CA THR A 85 7.58 -13.63 -10.05
C THR A 85 9.10 -13.50 -10.11
N GLU A 86 9.80 -14.40 -9.43
CA GLU A 86 11.26 -14.41 -9.35
C GLU A 86 11.90 -14.83 -10.68
N GLY A 87 12.97 -14.13 -11.08
CA GLY A 87 13.80 -14.49 -12.22
C GLY A 87 13.13 -14.36 -13.59
N ALA A 88 11.98 -13.72 -13.68
CA ALA A 88 11.23 -13.58 -14.92
C ALA A 88 11.48 -12.25 -15.65
N GLY A 89 12.28 -11.35 -15.09
CA GLY A 89 12.49 -10.01 -15.65
C GLY A 89 11.25 -9.11 -15.54
N LEU A 90 10.24 -9.52 -14.79
CA LEU A 90 8.99 -8.78 -14.67
C LEU A 90 9.08 -7.78 -13.50
N ARG A 91 9.00 -6.50 -13.83
CA ARG A 91 9.06 -5.43 -12.83
C ARG A 91 7.78 -5.35 -12.02
N VAL A 92 7.91 -5.14 -10.72
CA VAL A 92 6.80 -4.73 -9.86
C VAL A 92 6.54 -3.24 -10.06
N ASP A 93 5.33 -2.90 -10.51
CA ASP A 93 4.89 -1.53 -10.78
C ASP A 93 3.99 -0.96 -9.68
N GLY A 94 3.45 -1.81 -8.82
CA GLY A 94 2.61 -1.41 -7.70
C GLY A 94 2.58 -2.45 -6.59
N ILE A 95 2.27 -1.99 -5.38
CA ILE A 95 2.12 -2.84 -4.19
C ILE A 95 0.82 -2.43 -3.49
N LYS A 96 0.01 -3.42 -3.12
CA LYS A 96 -1.07 -3.27 -2.15
C LYS A 96 -0.73 -4.08 -0.92
N ALA A 97 -1.01 -3.53 0.27
CA ALA A 97 -0.88 -4.24 1.53
C ALA A 97 -2.06 -3.90 2.45
N SER A 98 -2.44 -4.86 3.28
CA SER A 98 -3.50 -4.70 4.27
C SER A 98 -3.21 -5.57 5.49
N ILE A 99 -3.51 -5.04 6.66
CA ILE A 99 -3.42 -5.77 7.92
C ILE A 99 -4.85 -6.08 8.37
N THR A 100 -5.13 -7.35 8.63
CA THR A 100 -6.41 -7.81 9.15
C THR A 100 -6.22 -8.45 10.53
N ALA A 101 -7.31 -8.60 11.28
CA ALA A 101 -7.25 -9.45 12.47
C ALA A 101 -6.85 -10.88 12.06
N LYS A 102 -6.20 -11.59 12.96
CA LYS A 102 -5.75 -12.97 12.73
C LYS A 102 -6.92 -13.83 12.24
N ASP A 103 -6.70 -14.59 11.19
CA ASP A 103 -7.66 -15.52 10.58
C ASP A 103 -8.94 -14.86 10.02
N ALA A 104 -9.00 -13.53 9.88
CA ALA A 104 -10.12 -12.84 9.24
C ALA A 104 -10.18 -13.05 7.71
N GLY A 105 -9.13 -13.62 7.13
CA GLY A 105 -9.01 -13.84 5.70
C GLY A 105 -8.44 -12.63 4.94
N ALA A 106 -8.18 -12.85 3.64
CA ALA A 106 -7.71 -11.80 2.75
C ALA A 106 -8.75 -10.67 2.65
N PRO A 107 -8.29 -9.40 2.49
CA PRO A 107 -9.18 -8.29 2.26
C PRO A 107 -10.09 -8.59 1.07
N ALA A 108 -11.39 -8.36 1.24
CA ALA A 108 -12.30 -8.43 0.11
C ALA A 108 -11.79 -7.45 -0.95
N GLU A 109 -11.61 -7.92 -2.17
CA GLU A 109 -11.46 -7.02 -3.29
C GLU A 109 -12.79 -6.25 -3.34
N THR A 110 -12.80 -5.01 -2.84
CA THR A 110 -13.88 -4.13 -3.25
C THR A 110 -13.79 -4.12 -4.75
N ALA A 111 -14.76 -4.77 -5.38
CA ALA A 111 -14.88 -4.74 -6.82
C ALA A 111 -14.68 -3.27 -7.19
N SER A 112 -13.66 -2.98 -7.97
CA SER A 112 -13.54 -1.69 -8.64
C SER A 112 -14.95 -1.42 -9.10
N SER A 113 -15.61 -0.40 -8.53
CA SER A 113 -17.03 -0.14 -8.77
C SER A 113 -17.22 -0.39 -10.24
N THR A 114 -18.02 -1.41 -10.60
CA THR A 114 -18.17 -1.84 -12.00
C THR A 114 -18.53 -0.58 -12.74
N VAL A 115 -17.53 -0.10 -13.45
CA VAL A 115 -17.66 1.08 -14.29
C VAL A 115 -18.77 0.72 -15.27
N ASP A 116 -19.91 1.34 -15.12
CA ASP A 116 -20.98 1.18 -16.08
C ASP A 116 -20.60 1.98 -17.33
N PRO A 117 -20.12 1.34 -18.42
CA PRO A 117 -19.65 2.07 -19.60
C PRO A 117 -20.76 2.85 -20.31
N SER A 118 -22.02 2.62 -19.93
CA SER A 118 -23.16 3.37 -20.47
C SER A 118 -23.39 4.70 -19.76
N LYS A 119 -22.70 4.96 -18.63
CA LYS A 119 -22.83 6.21 -17.87
C LYS A 119 -21.63 7.13 -18.09
N PRO A 120 -21.86 8.45 -18.23
CA PRO A 120 -20.77 9.41 -18.22
C PRO A 120 -19.95 9.29 -16.95
N MET A 121 -18.63 9.28 -17.07
CA MET A 121 -17.73 9.19 -15.94
C MET A 121 -16.70 10.30 -15.96
N ILE A 122 -16.31 10.74 -14.78
CA ILE A 122 -15.22 11.68 -14.54
C ILE A 122 -14.24 11.03 -13.59
N ALA A 123 -12.97 10.96 -13.98
CA ALA A 123 -11.87 10.66 -13.06
C ALA A 123 -11.40 11.97 -12.44
N LEU A 124 -11.48 12.08 -11.12
CA LEU A 124 -10.94 13.22 -10.39
C LEU A 124 -9.55 12.87 -9.83
N THR A 125 -8.57 13.71 -10.16
CA THR A 125 -7.22 13.63 -9.59
C THR A 125 -6.86 14.97 -8.97
N PHE A 126 -6.12 14.92 -7.86
CA PHE A 126 -5.60 16.09 -7.17
C PHE A 126 -4.11 15.89 -6.94
N ASP A 127 -3.31 16.82 -7.44
CA ASP A 127 -1.86 16.77 -7.40
C ASP A 127 -1.32 17.78 -6.37
N ASP A 128 -0.04 17.58 -5.97
CA ASP A 128 0.73 18.52 -5.14
C ASP A 128 0.18 18.78 -3.73
N GLY A 129 -0.70 17.90 -3.22
CA GLY A 129 -1.16 17.95 -1.83
C GLY A 129 -0.21 17.23 -0.86
N PRO A 130 -0.58 17.15 0.42
CA PRO A 130 -1.77 17.72 1.04
C PRO A 130 -1.62 19.19 1.45
N ARG A 131 -2.72 19.92 1.44
CA ARG A 131 -2.85 21.22 2.11
C ARG A 131 -4.12 21.19 2.96
N ALA A 132 -4.02 21.17 4.29
CA ALA A 132 -5.15 20.94 5.20
C ALA A 132 -6.38 21.79 4.90
N SER A 133 -6.20 23.10 4.64
CA SER A 133 -7.28 24.03 4.35
C SER A 133 -8.05 23.77 3.05
N VAL A 134 -7.47 22.99 2.14
CA VAL A 134 -8.08 22.66 0.84
C VAL A 134 -8.43 21.17 0.78
N THR A 135 -7.48 20.31 1.13
CA THR A 135 -7.64 18.85 1.04
C THR A 135 -8.79 18.35 1.89
N ASN A 136 -8.94 18.84 3.13
CA ASN A 136 -10.06 18.44 3.99
C ASN A 136 -11.42 18.84 3.40
N ARG A 137 -11.54 20.03 2.81
CA ARG A 137 -12.79 20.48 2.15
C ARG A 137 -13.14 19.61 0.94
N ILE A 138 -12.13 19.15 0.19
CA ILE A 138 -12.34 18.22 -0.92
C ILE A 138 -12.83 16.87 -0.39
N LEU A 139 -12.18 16.35 0.65
CA LEU A 139 -12.57 15.09 1.30
C LEU A 139 -14.00 15.16 1.86
N ASP A 140 -14.35 16.26 2.52
CA ASP A 140 -15.72 16.50 3.03
C ASP A 140 -16.75 16.49 1.90
N SER A 141 -16.45 17.17 0.80
CA SER A 141 -17.33 17.21 -0.38
C SER A 141 -17.46 15.82 -1.04
N LEU A 142 -16.37 15.11 -1.21
CA LEU A 142 -16.38 13.75 -1.75
C LEU A 142 -17.24 12.83 -0.85
N SER A 143 -17.08 12.93 0.47
CA SER A 143 -17.86 12.17 1.44
C SER A 143 -19.34 12.49 1.34
N GLN A 144 -19.69 13.78 1.27
CA GLN A 144 -21.09 14.24 1.20
C GLN A 144 -21.83 13.71 -0.02
N TYR A 145 -21.12 13.62 -1.18
CA TYR A 145 -21.72 13.22 -2.45
C TYR A 145 -21.39 11.79 -2.88
N GLY A 146 -20.73 11.00 -2.02
CA GLY A 146 -20.31 9.64 -2.36
C GLY A 146 -19.28 9.61 -3.50
N GLY A 147 -18.56 10.72 -3.69
CA GLY A 147 -17.54 10.85 -4.73
C GLY A 147 -16.24 10.12 -4.35
N ARG A 148 -15.44 9.81 -5.35
CA ARG A 148 -14.10 9.24 -5.19
C ARG A 148 -13.10 10.04 -6.01
N ALA A 149 -11.86 10.10 -5.54
CA ALA A 149 -10.78 10.78 -6.23
C ALA A 149 -9.44 10.10 -5.95
N THR A 150 -8.46 10.34 -6.81
CA THR A 150 -7.07 9.96 -6.57
C THR A 150 -6.29 11.20 -6.16
N PHE A 151 -5.51 11.08 -5.08
CA PHE A 151 -4.63 12.14 -4.60
C PHE A 151 -3.17 11.74 -4.80
N PHE A 152 -2.44 12.54 -5.57
CA PHE A 152 -0.99 12.42 -5.73
C PHE A 152 -0.32 13.42 -4.78
N MET A 153 0.22 12.91 -3.68
CA MET A 153 0.67 13.74 -2.58
C MET A 153 2.19 13.91 -2.57
N VAL A 154 2.65 15.12 -2.25
CA VAL A 154 4.08 15.41 -2.07
C VAL A 154 4.50 14.99 -0.66
N GLY A 155 5.39 14.00 -0.56
CA GLY A 155 5.78 13.39 0.71
C GLY A 155 6.32 14.38 1.76
N THR A 156 7.02 15.44 1.34
CA THR A 156 7.50 16.49 2.24
C THR A 156 6.36 17.32 2.85
N GLN A 157 5.22 17.41 2.18
CA GLN A 157 4.04 18.10 2.71
C GLN A 157 3.25 17.21 3.67
N CYS A 158 3.24 15.89 3.48
CA CYS A 158 2.56 14.97 4.39
C CYS A 158 3.10 15.04 5.83
N SER A 159 4.40 15.28 6.00
CA SER A 159 5.01 15.37 7.33
C SER A 159 4.66 16.66 8.09
N THR A 160 4.31 17.73 7.36
CA THR A 160 4.03 19.07 7.92
C THR A 160 2.54 19.36 8.08
N GLN A 161 1.68 18.64 7.38
CA GLN A 161 0.23 18.83 7.34
C GLN A 161 -0.50 17.73 8.14
N ARG A 162 -0.14 17.57 9.41
CA ARG A 162 -0.86 16.68 10.33
C ARG A 162 -2.32 17.12 10.44
N GLY A 163 -3.26 16.22 10.17
CA GLY A 163 -4.70 16.50 10.13
C GLY A 163 -5.32 16.47 8.73
N CYS A 164 -4.52 16.22 7.70
CA CYS A 164 -5.02 15.80 6.38
C CYS A 164 -5.19 14.28 6.28
N ASP A 165 -4.98 13.56 7.38
CA ASP A 165 -5.36 12.15 7.43
C ASP A 165 -6.87 12.09 7.20
N PRO A 166 -7.35 11.35 6.21
CA PRO A 166 -8.77 11.17 6.05
C PRO A 166 -9.34 10.68 7.38
N PRO A 167 -10.49 11.20 7.84
CA PRO A 167 -11.15 10.72 9.05
C PRO A 167 -11.61 9.27 8.94
N TYR A 168 -11.16 8.59 7.94
CA TYR A 168 -11.46 7.23 7.59
C TYR A 168 -10.29 6.31 7.89
N GLY A 169 -10.22 5.87 9.14
CA GLY A 169 -10.00 4.48 9.43
C GLY A 169 -11.17 3.68 8.84
N SER A 170 -11.46 3.86 7.57
CA SER A 170 -12.43 3.05 6.86
C SER A 170 -11.69 1.90 6.23
N PRO A 171 -12.05 0.66 6.51
CA PRO A 171 -11.63 -0.47 5.70
C PRO A 171 -12.24 -0.26 4.32
N GLY A 172 -11.43 0.08 3.33
CA GLY A 172 -11.87 0.09 1.95
C GLY A 172 -11.58 1.35 1.13
N LEU A 173 -10.35 1.82 1.09
CA LEU A 173 -9.81 2.53 -0.07
C LEU A 173 -8.63 1.76 -0.61
#